data_31b13971e87b62c815eb9175240624f9
#
_entry.id   31b13971e87b62c815eb9175240624f9
#
_cell.length_a   1.000
_cell.length_b   1.000
_cell.length_c   1.000
_cell.angle_alpha   90.00
_cell.angle_beta   90.00
_cell.angle_gamma   90.00
#
_symmetry.space_group_name_H-M   'P 1'
#
loop_
_entity.id
_entity.type
_entity.pdbx_description
1 polymer ?
#
loop_
_entity_poly.entity_id
_entity_poly.type
_entity_poly.pdbx_seq_one_letter_code
_entity_poly.pdbx_strand_id
1 'polypeptide(L)'
;MRRFIAVLAVGVLALTGCRGTSPDAAKAGGDTTTVKIMVGGIDKVIYLPAKLTEQLGYFKAEGLDVQLLTEPSGATAENVLIAGDVQGVVGFYDHTIDLQTKGKCIQSVVQFADVPGEVEMVATGQAATLKGPADFKGKKLGVTSPGSSTDFLTQYLATKGGLKSGDYTTVKAGAGQTFIAAIDNGGIDAGMTTDPTAAQLISTGKAKVLLDMRTEAGARAALGGLYPASSLYMDCAWIQAHPEAVQKLANAFVKTLRWIKTQQPAAIAAKMPAEYAAGNPQLYVQAVTSSIGMFNGDGLMKADGAKNVLEVLSQFSPNVKGKKDSVDLSKTYTTTFVEKVAAS
;
A
#
# COMPACT_ATOMS: atom_id res chain seq x y z
N MET A 1 -50.21 -23.50 -54.03
CA MET A 1 -51.34 -24.48 -53.93
C MET A 1 -51.38 -25.03 -52.49
N ARG A 2 -52.61 -24.92 -51.90
CA ARG A 2 -53.13 -25.65 -50.71
C ARG A 2 -52.32 -25.55 -49.43
N ARG A 3 -52.67 -24.66 -48.47
CA ARG A 3 -53.75 -24.68 -47.44
C ARG A 3 -53.96 -26.06 -46.81
N PHE A 4 -53.68 -26.19 -45.50
CA PHE A 4 -54.65 -26.77 -44.57
C PHE A 4 -54.38 -26.20 -43.16
N ILE A 5 -55.42 -25.65 -42.61
CA ILE A 5 -55.67 -25.19 -41.23
C ILE A 5 -56.20 -26.39 -40.45
N ALA A 6 -55.81 -26.59 -39.22
CA ALA A 6 -56.57 -27.33 -38.24
C ALA A 6 -56.43 -26.72 -36.86
N VAL A 7 -57.56 -26.22 -36.38
CA VAL A 7 -57.88 -25.73 -35.02
C VAL A 7 -58.51 -26.88 -34.24
N LEU A 8 -58.26 -26.96 -32.95
CA LEU A 8 -59.14 -27.45 -31.83
C LEU A 8 -58.26 -27.79 -30.62
N ALA A 9 -58.58 -27.62 -29.37
CA ALA A 9 -59.61 -26.95 -28.57
C ALA A 9 -59.19 -27.18 -27.11
N VAL A 10 -59.34 -26.15 -26.34
CA VAL A 10 -59.72 -26.04 -24.93
C VAL A 10 -59.75 -27.31 -24.05
N GLY A 11 -59.08 -27.23 -22.93
CA GLY A 11 -59.21 -28.07 -21.77
C GLY A 11 -58.78 -27.32 -20.48
N VAL A 12 -59.73 -26.58 -19.87
CA VAL A 12 -59.60 -25.99 -18.51
C VAL A 12 -59.83 -27.11 -17.49
N LEU A 13 -58.88 -27.38 -16.65
CA LEU A 13 -59.07 -28.11 -15.41
C LEU A 13 -58.44 -27.31 -14.25
N ALA A 14 -59.30 -26.64 -13.54
CA ALA A 14 -59.01 -26.05 -12.23
C ALA A 14 -58.94 -27.18 -11.18
N LEU A 15 -57.82 -27.32 -10.53
CA LEU A 15 -57.68 -28.04 -9.26
C LEU A 15 -57.08 -27.12 -8.21
N THR A 16 -57.97 -26.64 -7.36
CA THR A 16 -57.70 -26.01 -6.07
C THR A 16 -57.07 -27.03 -5.13
N GLY A 17 -55.81 -26.78 -4.74
CA GLY A 17 -55.08 -27.51 -3.70
C GLY A 17 -54.50 -26.51 -2.72
N CYS A 18 -55.02 -26.49 -1.51
CA CYS A 18 -54.60 -25.66 -0.39
C CYS A 18 -53.17 -25.97 0.07
N ARG A 19 -52.29 -24.95 0.12
CA ARG A 19 -51.81 -24.37 1.34
C ARG A 19 -50.85 -25.18 2.24
N GLY A 20 -49.61 -24.88 2.08
CA GLY A 20 -48.60 -25.00 3.11
C GLY A 20 -47.76 -23.72 3.07
N THR A 21 -48.06 -22.73 3.91
CA THR A 21 -47.20 -21.60 4.21
C THR A 21 -46.10 -22.07 5.11
N SER A 22 -44.96 -22.45 4.55
CA SER A 22 -43.70 -22.47 5.26
C SER A 22 -43.21 -21.01 5.33
N PRO A 23 -42.70 -20.54 6.48
CA PRO A 23 -42.10 -19.23 6.53
C PRO A 23 -40.83 -19.31 5.65
N ASP A 24 -40.82 -18.56 4.56
CA ASP A 24 -39.64 -18.29 3.79
C ASP A 24 -38.54 -17.82 4.75
N ALA A 25 -37.53 -18.66 4.91
CA ALA A 25 -36.24 -18.20 5.39
C ALA A 25 -35.81 -17.12 4.41
N ALA A 26 -35.93 -15.87 4.82
CA ALA A 26 -35.40 -14.73 4.14
C ALA A 26 -33.91 -15.04 3.85
N LYS A 27 -33.59 -15.31 2.60
CA LYS A 27 -32.25 -15.29 2.11
C LYS A 27 -31.75 -13.87 2.36
N ALA A 28 -30.90 -13.71 3.38
CA ALA A 28 -30.02 -12.59 3.52
C ALA A 28 -28.95 -12.69 2.42
N GLY A 29 -29.39 -12.46 1.20
CA GLY A 29 -28.54 -12.23 0.02
C GLY A 29 -28.38 -10.73 -0.08
N GLY A 30 -27.64 -10.11 0.84
CA GLY A 30 -27.15 -8.77 0.61
C GLY A 30 -26.19 -8.85 -0.58
N ASP A 31 -26.39 -8.01 -1.61
CA ASP A 31 -25.49 -7.89 -2.74
C ASP A 31 -24.08 -7.64 -2.20
N THR A 32 -23.19 -8.61 -2.41
CA THR A 32 -21.80 -8.51 -2.00
C THR A 32 -21.12 -7.50 -2.91
N THR A 33 -20.67 -6.39 -2.36
CA THR A 33 -19.98 -5.37 -3.14
C THR A 33 -18.56 -5.84 -3.49
N THR A 34 -18.30 -6.02 -4.77
CA THR A 34 -16.95 -6.34 -5.27
C THR A 34 -16.10 -5.08 -5.35
N VAL A 35 -14.92 -5.10 -4.75
CA VAL A 35 -13.95 -4.00 -4.77
C VAL A 35 -12.58 -4.54 -5.19
N LYS A 36 -12.01 -3.96 -6.23
CA LYS A 36 -10.63 -4.26 -6.67
C LYS A 36 -9.67 -3.28 -6.02
N ILE A 37 -8.65 -3.80 -5.37
CA ILE A 37 -7.59 -3.01 -4.74
C ILE A 37 -6.24 -3.44 -5.32
N MET A 38 -5.51 -2.50 -5.90
CA MET A 38 -4.14 -2.72 -6.35
C MET A 38 -3.18 -2.52 -5.18
N VAL A 39 -2.18 -3.37 -5.06
CA VAL A 39 -1.13 -3.27 -4.03
C VAL A 39 0.22 -3.03 -4.71
N GLY A 40 1.00 -2.08 -4.23
CA GLY A 40 2.31 -1.72 -4.78
C GLY A 40 3.44 -2.71 -4.42
N GLY A 41 3.15 -4.01 -4.50
CA GLY A 41 3.99 -5.16 -4.14
C GLY A 41 3.40 -5.87 -2.92
N ILE A 42 2.51 -6.82 -3.18
CA ILE A 42 1.68 -7.48 -2.15
C ILE A 42 2.48 -8.31 -1.14
N ASP A 43 3.68 -8.72 -1.49
CA ASP A 43 4.62 -9.47 -0.68
C ASP A 43 5.51 -8.59 0.23
N LYS A 44 5.49 -7.27 0.05
CA LYS A 44 6.24 -6.33 0.89
C LYS A 44 5.59 -6.19 2.26
N VAL A 45 6.40 -6.24 3.33
CA VAL A 45 5.88 -6.11 4.72
C VAL A 45 5.19 -4.77 4.95
N ILE A 46 5.59 -3.69 4.29
CA ILE A 46 4.92 -2.38 4.38
C ILE A 46 3.45 -2.41 3.96
N TYR A 47 3.04 -3.39 3.14
CA TYR A 47 1.66 -3.58 2.67
C TYR A 47 0.98 -4.83 3.27
N LEU A 48 1.62 -5.46 4.26
CA LEU A 48 1.12 -6.63 4.99
C LEU A 48 -0.35 -6.51 5.41
N PRO A 49 -0.86 -5.34 5.87
CA PRO A 49 -2.28 -5.23 6.26
C PRO A 49 -3.26 -5.63 5.16
N ALA A 50 -2.94 -5.42 3.87
CA ALA A 50 -3.85 -5.78 2.77
C ALA A 50 -4.11 -7.30 2.74
N LYS A 51 -3.06 -8.08 2.62
CA LYS A 51 -3.19 -9.56 2.55
C LYS A 51 -3.62 -10.15 3.89
N LEU A 52 -3.16 -9.59 4.99
CA LEU A 52 -3.54 -10.05 6.32
C LEU A 52 -5.04 -9.85 6.59
N THR A 53 -5.65 -8.74 6.15
CA THR A 53 -7.09 -8.50 6.27
C THR A 53 -7.89 -9.58 5.53
N GLU A 54 -7.42 -9.98 4.36
CA GLU A 54 -8.01 -11.08 3.59
C GLU A 54 -7.85 -12.42 4.34
N GLN A 55 -6.63 -12.74 4.83
CA GLN A 55 -6.33 -13.99 5.54
C GLN A 55 -7.10 -14.12 6.86
N LEU A 56 -7.37 -13.01 7.54
CA LEU A 56 -8.19 -12.97 8.75
C LEU A 56 -9.70 -13.00 8.45
N GLY A 57 -10.09 -12.95 7.17
CA GLY A 57 -11.50 -12.99 6.75
C GLY A 57 -12.28 -11.70 7.02
N TYR A 58 -11.60 -10.59 7.35
CA TYR A 58 -12.29 -9.38 7.79
C TYR A 58 -13.02 -8.66 6.66
N PHE A 59 -12.58 -8.75 5.41
CA PHE A 59 -13.36 -8.26 4.26
C PHE A 59 -14.70 -8.99 4.13
N LYS A 60 -14.67 -10.32 4.21
CA LYS A 60 -15.89 -11.14 4.15
C LYS A 60 -16.83 -10.88 5.32
N ALA A 61 -16.28 -10.67 6.52
CA ALA A 61 -17.07 -10.34 7.70
C ALA A 61 -17.82 -9.00 7.55
N GLU A 62 -17.27 -8.05 6.78
CA GLU A 62 -17.94 -6.79 6.43
C GLU A 62 -18.86 -6.92 5.20
N GLY A 63 -19.01 -8.11 4.61
CA GLY A 63 -19.83 -8.34 3.42
C GLY A 63 -19.21 -7.79 2.13
N LEU A 64 -17.86 -7.71 2.08
CA LEU A 64 -17.11 -7.29 0.90
C LEU A 64 -16.47 -8.49 0.18
N ASP A 65 -16.53 -8.47 -1.16
CA ASP A 65 -15.71 -9.29 -2.04
C ASP A 65 -14.53 -8.44 -2.53
N VAL A 66 -13.39 -8.49 -1.82
CA VAL A 66 -12.20 -7.71 -2.16
C VAL A 66 -11.26 -8.55 -3.00
N GLN A 67 -10.95 -8.06 -4.20
CA GLN A 67 -9.95 -8.63 -5.08
C GLN A 67 -8.64 -7.86 -4.93
N LEU A 68 -7.66 -8.48 -4.26
CA LEU A 68 -6.32 -7.93 -4.15
C LEU A 68 -5.51 -8.26 -5.40
N LEU A 69 -5.09 -7.23 -6.13
CA LEU A 69 -4.21 -7.30 -7.29
C LEU A 69 -2.83 -6.75 -6.91
N THR A 70 -1.80 -7.02 -7.69
CA THR A 70 -0.46 -6.55 -7.37
C THR A 70 0.27 -5.99 -8.58
N GLU A 71 0.96 -4.88 -8.36
CA GLU A 71 1.96 -4.29 -9.26
C GLU A 71 3.31 -4.21 -8.53
N PRO A 72 4.43 -4.29 -9.21
CA PRO A 72 5.74 -4.37 -8.56
C PRO A 72 6.15 -3.08 -7.83
N SER A 73 5.51 -1.94 -8.14
CA SER A 73 5.83 -0.63 -7.54
C SER A 73 4.60 0.23 -7.27
N GLY A 74 4.74 1.19 -6.35
CA GLY A 74 3.69 2.18 -6.07
C GLY A 74 3.31 3.01 -7.28
N ALA A 75 4.29 3.44 -8.08
CA ALA A 75 4.03 4.23 -9.30
C ALA A 75 3.21 3.45 -10.35
N THR A 76 3.45 2.15 -10.51
CA THR A 76 2.64 1.34 -11.43
C THR A 76 1.25 1.07 -10.87
N ALA A 77 1.12 0.84 -9.56
CA ALA A 77 -0.17 0.67 -8.89
C ALA A 77 -1.04 1.94 -8.98
N GLU A 78 -0.44 3.12 -8.78
CA GLU A 78 -1.08 4.42 -8.94
C GLU A 78 -1.66 4.60 -10.35
N ASN A 79 -0.91 4.23 -11.40
CA ASN A 79 -1.35 4.35 -12.77
C ASN A 79 -2.60 3.51 -13.07
N VAL A 80 -2.73 2.32 -12.45
CA VAL A 80 -3.90 1.47 -12.59
C VAL A 80 -5.15 2.12 -11.95
N LEU A 81 -4.98 2.81 -10.81
CA LEU A 81 -6.07 3.58 -10.19
C LEU A 81 -6.50 4.76 -11.07
N ILE A 82 -5.52 5.51 -11.62
CA ILE A 82 -5.79 6.67 -12.48
C ILE A 82 -6.50 6.25 -13.77
N ALA A 83 -6.21 5.05 -14.28
CA ALA A 83 -6.89 4.46 -15.42
C ALA A 83 -8.34 4.05 -15.11
N GLY A 84 -8.72 3.92 -13.83
CA GLY A 84 -10.06 3.51 -13.39
C GLY A 84 -10.27 2.00 -13.34
N ASP A 85 -9.21 1.20 -13.48
CA ASP A 85 -9.29 -0.26 -13.50
C ASP A 85 -9.50 -0.89 -12.12
N VAL A 86 -9.18 -0.12 -11.05
CA VAL A 86 -9.36 -0.48 -9.65
C VAL A 86 -9.99 0.65 -8.86
N GLN A 87 -10.59 0.34 -7.71
CA GLN A 87 -11.27 1.31 -6.87
C GLN A 87 -10.35 1.93 -5.82
N GLY A 88 -9.26 1.26 -5.49
CA GLY A 88 -8.30 1.75 -4.51
C GLY A 88 -6.92 1.15 -4.71
N VAL A 89 -5.95 1.76 -4.05
CA VAL A 89 -4.56 1.29 -4.00
C VAL A 89 -4.11 1.20 -2.55
N VAL A 90 -3.47 0.08 -2.21
CA VAL A 90 -2.61 0.02 -1.04
C VAL A 90 -1.21 0.43 -1.48
N GLY A 91 -0.84 1.64 -1.11
CA GLY A 91 0.39 2.32 -1.51
C GLY A 91 0.77 3.41 -0.52
N PHE A 92 1.72 4.26 -0.89
CA PHE A 92 2.20 5.36 -0.04
C PHE A 92 1.32 6.60 -0.18
N TYR A 93 1.09 7.26 0.94
CA TYR A 93 0.31 8.50 1.02
C TYR A 93 0.90 9.65 0.19
N ASP A 94 2.23 9.74 0.03
CA ASP A 94 2.91 10.79 -0.73
C ASP A 94 2.38 10.90 -2.18
N HIS A 95 1.93 9.80 -2.77
CA HIS A 95 1.29 9.79 -4.08
C HIS A 95 0.01 10.65 -4.13
N THR A 96 -0.75 10.75 -3.04
CA THR A 96 -1.98 11.57 -3.04
C THR A 96 -1.65 13.05 -3.17
N ILE A 97 -0.54 13.50 -2.56
CA ILE A 97 -0.04 14.88 -2.67
C ILE A 97 0.48 15.15 -4.10
N ASP A 98 1.31 14.25 -4.62
CA ASP A 98 1.88 14.39 -5.97
C ASP A 98 0.77 14.42 -7.04
N LEU A 99 -0.24 13.57 -6.91
CA LEU A 99 -1.40 13.51 -7.80
C LEU A 99 -2.30 14.75 -7.72
N GLN A 100 -2.45 15.33 -6.53
CA GLN A 100 -3.23 16.57 -6.40
C GLN A 100 -2.62 17.70 -7.23
N THR A 101 -1.29 17.81 -7.28
CA THR A 101 -0.61 18.82 -8.10
C THR A 101 -0.81 18.61 -9.60
N LYS A 102 -1.23 17.41 -10.00
CA LYS A 102 -1.61 17.01 -11.37
C LYS A 102 -3.13 17.11 -11.61
N GLY A 103 -3.87 17.72 -10.68
CA GLY A 103 -5.32 17.90 -10.77
C GLY A 103 -6.15 16.63 -10.53
N LYS A 104 -5.56 15.60 -9.93
CA LYS A 104 -6.28 14.37 -9.54
C LYS A 104 -6.73 14.48 -8.08
N CYS A 105 -7.95 14.04 -7.82
CA CYS A 105 -8.47 13.94 -6.45
C CYS A 105 -8.40 12.50 -5.96
N ILE A 106 -7.37 12.20 -5.16
CA ILE A 106 -7.14 10.90 -4.54
C ILE A 106 -6.96 11.12 -3.05
N GLN A 107 -7.68 10.38 -2.21
CA GLN A 107 -7.62 10.51 -0.75
C GLN A 107 -7.21 9.20 -0.08
N SER A 108 -6.28 9.28 0.88
CA SER A 108 -6.08 8.22 1.87
C SER A 108 -7.30 8.13 2.78
N VAL A 109 -7.90 6.94 2.88
CA VAL A 109 -9.08 6.67 3.70
C VAL A 109 -8.77 5.84 4.95
N VAL A 110 -7.65 5.11 4.94
CA VAL A 110 -7.10 4.41 6.11
C VAL A 110 -5.57 4.51 6.06
N GLN A 111 -4.97 5.07 7.10
CA GLN A 111 -3.52 5.13 7.22
C GLN A 111 -3.01 3.90 7.99
N PHE A 112 -2.08 3.13 7.40
CA PHE A 112 -1.56 1.93 8.04
C PHE A 112 -0.31 2.20 8.86
N ALA A 113 0.60 3.04 8.35
CA ALA A 113 1.90 3.28 8.95
C ALA A 113 2.20 4.79 9.09
N ASP A 114 2.78 5.16 10.23
CA ASP A 114 3.17 6.54 10.55
C ASP A 114 4.58 6.90 10.05
N VAL A 115 5.33 5.89 9.56
CA VAL A 115 6.70 6.02 9.05
C VAL A 115 6.88 5.20 7.78
N PRO A 116 7.93 5.45 6.96
CA PRO A 116 8.09 4.82 5.65
C PRO A 116 8.16 3.29 5.68
N GLY A 117 8.80 2.71 6.70
CA GLY A 117 9.09 1.28 6.66
C GLY A 117 10.19 0.91 5.65
N GLU A 118 10.82 1.90 5.03
CA GLU A 118 11.88 1.75 4.03
C GLU A 118 13.26 1.82 4.67
N VAL A 119 14.23 1.19 4.01
CA VAL A 119 15.62 1.11 4.43
C VAL A 119 16.51 1.47 3.25
N GLU A 120 17.40 2.46 3.45
CA GLU A 120 18.48 2.69 2.50
C GLU A 120 19.61 1.69 2.79
N MET A 121 19.88 0.83 1.80
CA MET A 121 20.90 -0.21 1.86
C MET A 121 22.13 0.20 1.06
N VAL A 122 23.32 -0.11 1.56
CA VAL A 122 24.57 0.08 0.83
C VAL A 122 25.22 -1.27 0.55
N ALA A 123 25.59 -1.52 -0.68
CA ALA A 123 26.35 -2.72 -1.06
C ALA A 123 27.59 -2.86 -0.18
N THR A 124 27.88 -4.07 0.32
CA THR A 124 28.95 -4.29 1.28
C THR A 124 30.31 -3.78 0.76
N GLY A 125 30.57 -3.90 -0.54
CA GLY A 125 31.79 -3.37 -1.17
C GLY A 125 31.90 -1.84 -1.20
N GLN A 126 30.76 -1.12 -1.06
CA GLN A 126 30.71 0.34 -1.03
C GLN A 126 30.65 0.90 0.40
N ALA A 127 30.37 0.07 1.40
CA ALA A 127 30.09 0.50 2.77
C ALA A 127 31.29 1.17 3.49
N ALA A 128 32.51 1.07 2.95
CA ALA A 128 33.68 1.79 3.46
C ALA A 128 33.65 3.28 3.11
N THR A 129 33.14 3.64 1.94
CA THR A 129 33.17 5.00 1.37
C THR A 129 31.81 5.68 1.36
N LEU A 130 30.71 4.92 1.34
CA LEU A 130 29.36 5.45 1.31
C LEU A 130 28.78 5.40 2.74
N LYS A 131 28.84 6.54 3.46
CA LYS A 131 28.46 6.69 4.88
C LYS A 131 27.19 7.50 5.10
N GLY A 132 26.72 8.20 4.09
CA GLY A 132 25.54 9.03 4.17
C GLY A 132 25.11 9.59 2.82
N PRO A 133 24.00 10.35 2.77
CA PRO A 133 23.45 10.88 1.52
C PRO A 133 24.40 11.81 0.74
N ALA A 134 25.33 12.49 1.41
CA ALA A 134 26.34 13.32 0.73
C ALA A 134 27.30 12.48 -0.16
N ASP A 135 27.47 11.20 0.17
CA ASP A 135 28.35 10.29 -0.59
C ASP A 135 27.64 9.65 -1.80
N PHE A 136 26.39 9.99 -2.06
CA PHE A 136 25.65 9.53 -3.24
C PHE A 136 26.19 10.10 -4.57
N LYS A 137 27.05 11.09 -4.51
CA LYS A 137 27.64 11.70 -5.71
C LYS A 137 28.35 10.67 -6.58
N GLY A 138 27.96 10.59 -7.87
CA GLY A 138 28.47 9.62 -8.83
C GLY A 138 28.01 8.18 -8.63
N LYS A 139 27.09 7.92 -7.68
CA LYS A 139 26.61 6.58 -7.36
C LYS A 139 25.35 6.21 -8.17
N LYS A 140 25.17 4.91 -8.33
CA LYS A 140 23.96 4.28 -8.87
C LYS A 140 23.08 3.86 -7.69
N LEU A 141 21.94 4.51 -7.53
CA LEU A 141 21.01 4.30 -6.43
C LEU A 141 19.78 3.52 -6.90
N GLY A 142 19.58 2.35 -6.32
CA GLY A 142 18.46 1.48 -6.66
C GLY A 142 17.15 1.99 -6.06
N VAL A 143 16.11 2.04 -6.88
CA VAL A 143 14.74 2.35 -6.48
C VAL A 143 13.80 1.30 -7.06
N THR A 144 12.60 1.16 -6.49
CA THR A 144 11.63 0.19 -7.04
C THR A 144 11.30 0.52 -8.50
N SER A 145 10.98 1.78 -8.77
CA SER A 145 10.84 2.37 -10.12
C SER A 145 10.89 3.89 -10.01
N PRO A 146 11.21 4.61 -11.08
CA PRO A 146 11.05 6.07 -11.14
C PRO A 146 9.62 6.48 -10.76
N GLY A 147 9.48 7.49 -9.91
CA GLY A 147 8.20 8.00 -9.41
C GLY A 147 7.56 7.17 -8.30
N SER A 148 8.20 6.09 -7.82
CA SER A 148 7.77 5.39 -6.59
C SER A 148 8.25 6.13 -5.34
N SER A 149 7.69 5.81 -4.17
CA SER A 149 8.12 6.43 -2.90
C SER A 149 9.57 6.16 -2.56
N THR A 150 10.12 4.98 -2.94
CA THR A 150 11.56 4.72 -2.84
C THR A 150 12.38 5.73 -3.66
N ASP A 151 11.93 6.11 -4.85
CA ASP A 151 12.58 7.14 -5.66
C ASP A 151 12.42 8.54 -5.04
N PHE A 152 11.23 8.87 -4.52
CA PHE A 152 10.97 10.13 -3.84
C PHE A 152 11.90 10.32 -2.63
N LEU A 153 11.97 9.32 -1.76
CA LEU A 153 12.82 9.41 -0.58
C LEU A 153 14.32 9.40 -0.92
N THR A 154 14.75 8.65 -1.94
CA THR A 154 16.13 8.70 -2.44
C THR A 154 16.50 10.10 -2.93
N GLN A 155 15.63 10.75 -3.73
CA GLN A 155 15.85 12.11 -4.21
C GLN A 155 15.88 13.14 -3.06
N TYR A 156 14.98 12.99 -2.08
CA TYR A 156 14.98 13.84 -0.89
C TYR A 156 16.29 13.71 -0.10
N LEU A 157 16.73 12.48 0.18
CA LEU A 157 17.95 12.23 0.93
C LEU A 157 19.18 12.80 0.19
N ALA A 158 19.25 12.60 -1.13
CA ALA A 158 20.31 13.19 -1.94
C ALA A 158 20.30 14.72 -1.87
N THR A 159 19.11 15.34 -1.96
CA THR A 159 18.93 16.81 -1.83
C THR A 159 19.37 17.29 -0.44
N LYS A 160 19.00 16.58 0.63
CA LYS A 160 19.43 16.85 2.00
C LYS A 160 20.96 16.68 2.16
N GLY A 161 21.58 15.77 1.40
CA GLY A 161 23.03 15.62 1.29
C GLY A 161 23.72 16.70 0.47
N GLY A 162 23.00 17.70 -0.04
CA GLY A 162 23.55 18.80 -0.85
C GLY A 162 23.71 18.48 -2.33
N LEU A 163 23.13 17.39 -2.81
CA LEU A 163 23.22 16.95 -4.20
C LEU A 163 22.04 17.43 -5.04
N LYS A 164 22.25 17.50 -6.35
CA LYS A 164 21.23 17.86 -7.36
C LYS A 164 20.93 16.63 -8.22
N SER A 165 19.80 16.70 -8.91
CA SER A 165 19.52 15.78 -10.01
C SER A 165 20.66 15.82 -11.03
N GLY A 166 21.18 14.63 -11.39
CA GLY A 166 22.36 14.49 -12.26
C GLY A 166 23.69 14.31 -11.51
N ASP A 167 23.76 14.60 -10.19
CA ASP A 167 24.94 14.27 -9.37
C ASP A 167 25.02 12.76 -9.06
N TYR A 168 23.94 12.03 -9.21
CA TYR A 168 23.79 10.58 -9.02
C TYR A 168 22.84 10.01 -10.07
N THR A 169 22.72 8.69 -10.13
CA THR A 169 21.81 8.02 -11.06
C THR A 169 20.84 7.14 -10.28
N THR A 170 19.52 7.34 -10.42
CA THR A 170 18.54 6.36 -9.95
C THR A 170 18.39 5.23 -10.97
N VAL A 171 18.35 3.99 -10.48
CA VAL A 171 18.27 2.78 -11.29
C VAL A 171 17.00 2.02 -10.88
N LYS A 172 16.16 1.67 -11.85
CA LYS A 172 15.01 0.77 -11.59
C LYS A 172 15.54 -0.61 -11.21
N ALA A 173 15.62 -0.88 -9.92
CA ALA A 173 16.09 -2.14 -9.36
C ALA A 173 14.97 -3.11 -8.98
N GLY A 174 13.71 -2.62 -8.92
CA GLY A 174 12.58 -3.41 -8.46
C GLY A 174 12.61 -3.68 -6.96
N ALA A 175 12.15 -4.85 -6.56
CA ALA A 175 12.17 -5.34 -5.18
C ALA A 175 12.46 -6.85 -5.17
N GLY A 176 12.67 -7.45 -3.98
CA GLY A 176 12.95 -8.88 -3.87
C GLY A 176 14.20 -9.27 -4.63
N GLN A 177 14.12 -10.35 -5.40
CA GLN A 177 15.27 -10.93 -6.09
C GLN A 177 15.90 -10.01 -7.13
N THR A 178 15.11 -9.15 -7.78
CA THR A 178 15.66 -8.19 -8.77
C THR A 178 16.54 -7.14 -8.11
N PHE A 179 16.15 -6.63 -6.94
CA PHE A 179 16.95 -5.69 -6.17
C PHE A 179 18.23 -6.36 -5.64
N ILE A 180 18.12 -7.58 -5.11
CA ILE A 180 19.27 -8.37 -4.63
C ILE A 180 20.26 -8.62 -5.76
N ALA A 181 19.79 -9.01 -6.94
CA ALA A 181 20.63 -9.21 -8.10
C ALA A 181 21.32 -7.90 -8.56
N ALA A 182 20.64 -6.76 -8.46
CA ALA A 182 21.24 -5.46 -8.79
C ALA A 182 22.41 -5.10 -7.85
N ILE A 183 22.29 -5.39 -6.55
CA ILE A 183 23.40 -5.27 -5.58
C ILE A 183 24.53 -6.23 -5.93
N ASP A 184 24.22 -7.51 -6.15
CA ASP A 184 25.22 -8.57 -6.37
C ASP A 184 26.08 -8.34 -7.61
N ASN A 185 25.44 -7.87 -8.68
CA ASN A 185 26.10 -7.65 -9.97
C ASN A 185 26.75 -6.26 -10.10
N GLY A 186 26.74 -5.43 -9.03
CA GLY A 186 27.24 -4.06 -9.09
C GLY A 186 26.44 -3.15 -10.01
N GLY A 187 25.19 -3.50 -10.26
CA GLY A 187 24.24 -2.68 -11.01
C GLY A 187 23.82 -1.43 -10.23
N ILE A 188 23.85 -1.50 -8.89
CA ILE A 188 23.62 -0.39 -7.96
C ILE A 188 24.67 -0.42 -6.83
N ASP A 189 25.07 0.77 -6.34
CA ASP A 189 26.01 0.94 -5.23
C ASP A 189 25.28 0.95 -3.87
N ALA A 190 24.09 1.50 -3.85
CA ALA A 190 23.17 1.58 -2.73
C ALA A 190 21.73 1.61 -3.26
N GLY A 191 20.74 1.58 -2.37
CA GLY A 191 19.35 1.78 -2.82
C GLY A 191 18.33 1.59 -1.72
N MET A 192 17.18 2.19 -1.96
CA MET A 192 16.02 2.15 -1.08
C MET A 192 15.19 0.90 -1.33
N THR A 193 14.95 0.14 -0.28
CA THR A 193 14.12 -1.07 -0.33
C THR A 193 13.32 -1.27 0.97
N THR A 194 12.57 -2.35 1.04
CA THR A 194 11.73 -2.71 2.19
C THR A 194 11.96 -4.16 2.59
N ASP A 195 11.45 -4.57 3.73
CA ASP A 195 11.36 -5.99 4.07
C ASP A 195 10.34 -6.72 3.18
N PRO A 196 10.59 -7.98 2.82
CA PRO A 196 11.66 -8.85 3.30
C PRO A 196 13.01 -8.73 2.56
N THR A 197 13.13 -7.88 1.53
CA THR A 197 14.36 -7.71 0.73
C THR A 197 15.54 -7.24 1.60
N ALA A 198 15.30 -6.26 2.49
CA ALA A 198 16.32 -5.75 3.42
C ALA A 198 16.86 -6.86 4.33
N ALA A 199 15.96 -7.66 4.92
CA ALA A 199 16.36 -8.78 5.77
C ALA A 199 17.19 -9.82 5.01
N GLN A 200 16.86 -10.12 3.74
CA GLN A 200 17.63 -11.05 2.90
C GLN A 200 19.04 -10.51 2.60
N LEU A 201 19.16 -9.23 2.27
CA LEU A 201 20.47 -8.60 2.01
C LEU A 201 21.35 -8.59 3.26
N ILE A 202 20.78 -8.32 4.43
CA ILE A 202 21.50 -8.32 5.70
C ILE A 202 21.95 -9.75 6.05
N SER A 203 21.05 -10.72 5.96
CA SER A 203 21.33 -12.11 6.34
C SER A 203 22.39 -12.77 5.48
N THR A 204 22.51 -12.35 4.21
CA THR A 204 23.52 -12.85 3.27
C THR A 204 24.81 -12.01 3.26
N GLY A 205 24.87 -10.93 4.06
CA GLY A 205 26.03 -10.04 4.10
C GLY A 205 26.27 -9.23 2.83
N LYS A 206 25.31 -9.19 1.90
CA LYS A 206 25.46 -8.52 0.59
C LYS A 206 25.35 -7.01 0.66
N ALA A 207 24.58 -6.51 1.63
CA ALA A 207 24.44 -5.09 1.89
C ALA A 207 24.33 -4.81 3.39
N LYS A 208 24.58 -3.56 3.77
CA LYS A 208 24.46 -3.03 5.12
C LYS A 208 23.41 -1.92 5.14
N VAL A 209 22.78 -1.73 6.28
CA VAL A 209 21.87 -0.62 6.51
C VAL A 209 22.66 0.68 6.56
N LEU A 210 22.28 1.64 5.74
CA LEU A 210 22.79 3.00 5.77
C LEU A 210 21.84 3.91 6.56
N LEU A 211 20.56 3.87 6.26
CA LEU A 211 19.50 4.59 6.97
C LEU A 211 18.30 3.65 7.16
N ASP A 212 17.76 3.63 8.37
CA ASP A 212 16.62 2.80 8.74
C ASP A 212 15.42 3.67 9.10
N MET A 213 14.42 3.69 8.23
CA MET A 213 13.19 4.45 8.43
C MET A 213 11.99 3.55 8.79
N ARG A 214 12.23 2.34 9.32
CA ARG A 214 11.20 1.43 9.85
C ARG A 214 10.70 1.85 11.23
N THR A 215 11.39 2.78 11.88
CA THR A 215 11.04 3.29 13.21
C THR A 215 10.79 4.80 13.19
N GLU A 216 10.03 5.29 14.18
CA GLU A 216 9.79 6.74 14.33
C GLU A 216 11.10 7.52 14.52
N ALA A 217 12.01 7.01 15.33
CA ALA A 217 13.31 7.66 15.57
C ALA A 217 14.12 7.76 14.26
N GLY A 218 14.16 6.70 13.47
CA GLY A 218 14.86 6.70 12.18
C GLY A 218 14.21 7.61 11.15
N ALA A 219 12.88 7.59 11.05
CA ALA A 219 12.13 8.48 10.16
C ALA A 219 12.36 9.96 10.54
N ARG A 220 12.27 10.32 11.83
CA ARG A 220 12.55 11.69 12.28
C ARG A 220 13.98 12.13 12.00
N ALA A 221 14.95 11.27 12.21
CA ALA A 221 16.37 11.58 11.93
C ALA A 221 16.60 11.78 10.41
N ALA A 222 16.02 10.95 9.58
CA ALA A 222 16.17 11.02 8.14
C ALA A 222 15.34 12.15 7.50
N LEU A 223 14.08 12.30 7.91
CA LEU A 223 13.05 13.10 7.22
C LEU A 223 12.57 14.32 8.01
N GLY A 224 13.08 14.53 9.24
CA GLY A 224 12.72 15.68 10.08
C GLY A 224 11.41 15.52 10.87
N GLY A 225 10.61 14.50 10.62
CA GLY A 225 9.31 14.28 11.26
C GLY A 225 8.76 12.89 10.99
N LEU A 226 7.51 12.67 11.43
CA LEU A 226 6.72 11.53 10.97
C LEU A 226 6.52 11.64 9.45
N TYR A 227 6.47 10.49 8.79
CA TYR A 227 6.18 10.40 7.37
C TYR A 227 5.15 9.28 7.17
N PRO A 228 3.86 9.57 7.35
CA PRO A 228 2.79 8.61 7.07
C PRO A 228 2.98 8.03 5.67
N ALA A 229 3.02 6.73 5.60
CA ALA A 229 3.43 6.02 4.39
C ALA A 229 2.33 5.07 3.89
N SER A 230 2.44 3.76 4.14
CA SER A 230 1.45 2.83 3.62
C SER A 230 0.03 3.15 4.09
N SER A 231 -0.90 3.16 3.15
CA SER A 231 -2.31 3.52 3.34
C SER A 231 -3.19 2.86 2.29
N LEU A 232 -4.50 2.84 2.51
CA LEU A 232 -5.48 2.67 1.45
C LEU A 232 -5.86 4.05 0.93
N TYR A 233 -5.59 4.34 -0.33
CA TYR A 233 -6.07 5.55 -0.98
C TYR A 233 -6.96 5.23 -2.18
N MET A 234 -7.94 6.11 -2.45
CA MET A 234 -9.01 5.88 -3.41
C MET A 234 -9.37 7.18 -4.14
N ASP A 235 -10.02 7.06 -5.30
CA ASP A 235 -10.54 8.20 -6.03
C ASP A 235 -11.67 8.89 -5.27
N CYS A 236 -11.66 10.24 -5.22
CA CYS A 236 -12.63 11.03 -4.46
C CYS A 236 -14.08 10.83 -4.94
N ALA A 237 -14.29 10.70 -6.26
CA ALA A 237 -15.63 10.52 -6.79
C ALA A 237 -16.16 9.13 -6.41
N TRP A 238 -15.29 8.11 -6.38
CA TRP A 238 -15.67 6.79 -5.94
C TRP A 238 -16.00 6.76 -4.44
N ILE A 239 -15.20 7.44 -3.60
CA ILE A 239 -15.46 7.58 -2.15
C ILE A 239 -16.85 8.20 -1.91
N GLN A 240 -17.17 9.26 -2.65
CA GLN A 240 -18.45 9.97 -2.52
C GLN A 240 -19.64 9.12 -2.99
N ALA A 241 -19.46 8.34 -4.05
CA ALA A 241 -20.50 7.50 -4.61
C ALA A 241 -20.75 6.21 -3.79
N HIS A 242 -19.75 5.72 -3.03
CA HIS A 242 -19.79 4.43 -2.34
C HIS A 242 -19.36 4.53 -0.86
N PRO A 243 -19.92 5.47 -0.06
CA PRO A 243 -19.45 5.71 1.31
C PRO A 243 -19.61 4.48 2.22
N GLU A 244 -20.63 3.64 1.97
CA GLU A 244 -20.82 2.41 2.75
C GLU A 244 -19.72 1.38 2.49
N ALA A 245 -19.32 1.21 1.24
CA ALA A 245 -18.22 0.30 0.90
C ALA A 245 -16.89 0.79 1.49
N VAL A 246 -16.63 2.10 1.46
CA VAL A 246 -15.44 2.70 2.09
C VAL A 246 -15.46 2.51 3.60
N GLN A 247 -16.63 2.67 4.25
CA GLN A 247 -16.78 2.40 5.69
C GLN A 247 -16.46 0.94 6.03
N LYS A 248 -16.97 -0.01 5.26
CA LYS A 248 -16.70 -1.44 5.44
C LYS A 248 -15.20 -1.76 5.25
N LEU A 249 -14.54 -1.14 4.26
CA LEU A 249 -13.10 -1.27 4.09
C LEU A 249 -12.34 -0.71 5.30
N ALA A 250 -12.72 0.47 5.79
CA ALA A 250 -12.13 1.06 6.98
C ALA A 250 -12.29 0.16 8.22
N ASN A 251 -13.48 -0.40 8.43
CA ASN A 251 -13.75 -1.35 9.52
C ASN A 251 -12.80 -2.56 9.45
N ALA A 252 -12.71 -3.18 8.27
CA ALA A 252 -11.87 -4.37 8.07
C ALA A 252 -10.39 -4.09 8.31
N PHE A 253 -9.86 -2.98 7.75
CA PHE A 253 -8.46 -2.62 7.89
C PHE A 253 -8.10 -2.18 9.32
N VAL A 254 -8.92 -1.35 9.97
CA VAL A 254 -8.66 -0.93 11.36
C VAL A 254 -8.70 -2.13 12.30
N LYS A 255 -9.61 -3.08 12.09
CA LYS A 255 -9.64 -4.35 12.83
C LYS A 255 -8.34 -5.13 12.65
N THR A 256 -7.79 -5.16 11.44
CA THR A 256 -6.49 -5.79 11.16
C THR A 256 -5.36 -5.06 11.88
N LEU A 257 -5.31 -3.72 11.82
CA LEU A 257 -4.29 -2.93 12.50
C LEU A 257 -4.31 -3.15 14.01
N ARG A 258 -5.49 -3.16 14.63
CA ARG A 258 -5.68 -3.49 16.05
C ARG A 258 -5.20 -4.90 16.37
N TRP A 259 -5.52 -5.87 15.51
CA TRP A 259 -5.06 -7.24 15.66
C TRP A 259 -3.53 -7.32 15.61
N ILE A 260 -2.88 -6.66 14.66
CA ILE A 260 -1.41 -6.57 14.56
C ILE A 260 -0.80 -6.09 15.88
N LYS A 261 -1.36 -5.07 16.53
CA LYS A 261 -0.84 -4.52 17.80
C LYS A 261 -0.90 -5.51 18.97
N THR A 262 -1.73 -6.54 18.89
CA THR A 262 -1.92 -7.53 19.97
C THR A 262 -1.14 -8.81 19.72
N GLN A 263 -0.51 -8.98 18.55
CA GLN A 263 0.14 -10.25 18.18
C GLN A 263 1.66 -10.16 18.21
N GLN A 264 2.28 -11.31 18.45
CA GLN A 264 3.71 -11.48 18.25
C GLN A 264 4.03 -11.61 16.74
N PRO A 265 5.19 -11.14 16.27
CA PRO A 265 5.58 -11.20 14.85
C PRO A 265 5.47 -12.59 14.22
N ALA A 266 5.82 -13.65 14.96
CA ALA A 266 5.71 -15.03 14.49
C ALA A 266 4.25 -15.45 14.22
N ALA A 267 3.30 -15.00 15.05
CA ALA A 267 1.88 -15.27 14.87
C ALA A 267 1.32 -14.53 13.64
N ILE A 268 1.81 -13.33 13.38
CA ILE A 268 1.46 -12.55 12.18
C ILE A 268 2.02 -13.24 10.94
N ALA A 269 3.31 -13.57 10.94
CA ALA A 269 3.97 -14.27 9.83
C ALA A 269 3.28 -15.59 9.48
N ALA A 270 2.80 -16.32 10.49
CA ALA A 270 2.07 -17.60 10.30
C ALA A 270 0.70 -17.44 9.63
N LYS A 271 0.13 -16.22 9.56
CA LYS A 271 -1.11 -15.94 8.84
C LYS A 271 -0.87 -15.56 7.38
N MET A 272 0.35 -15.22 7.01
CA MET A 272 0.67 -14.82 5.65
C MET A 272 0.89 -16.04 4.75
N PRO A 273 0.69 -15.89 3.42
CA PRO A 273 0.97 -16.96 2.47
C PRO A 273 2.42 -17.45 2.57
N ALA A 274 2.61 -18.77 2.51
CA ALA A 274 3.94 -19.39 2.70
C ALA A 274 4.98 -18.90 1.66
N GLU A 275 4.54 -18.57 0.47
CA GLU A 275 5.37 -18.03 -0.62
C GLU A 275 6.03 -16.69 -0.28
N TYR A 276 5.46 -15.89 0.64
CA TYR A 276 6.05 -14.61 1.08
C TYR A 276 7.34 -14.81 1.90
N ALA A 277 7.47 -15.98 2.49
CA ALA A 277 8.70 -16.35 3.19
C ALA A 277 9.87 -16.75 2.24
N ALA A 278 9.61 -16.87 0.92
CA ALA A 278 10.61 -17.22 -0.08
C ALA A 278 11.49 -18.42 0.33
N GLY A 279 10.89 -19.43 0.96
CA GLY A 279 11.57 -20.65 1.46
C GLY A 279 12.31 -20.50 2.78
N ASN A 280 12.27 -19.31 3.42
CA ASN A 280 12.91 -19.09 4.73
C ASN A 280 11.94 -18.44 5.75
N PRO A 281 11.09 -19.23 6.42
CA PRO A 281 10.11 -18.72 7.38
C PRO A 281 10.72 -17.91 8.54
N GLN A 282 11.90 -18.32 9.06
CA GLN A 282 12.56 -17.60 10.14
C GLN A 282 12.99 -16.20 9.71
N LEU A 283 13.52 -16.06 8.50
CA LEU A 283 13.91 -14.78 7.95
C LEU A 283 12.68 -13.86 7.73
N TYR A 284 11.56 -14.43 7.30
CA TYR A 284 10.32 -13.68 7.17
C TYR A 284 9.79 -13.19 8.53
N VAL A 285 9.87 -14.02 9.59
CA VAL A 285 9.56 -13.59 10.96
C VAL A 285 10.48 -12.43 11.40
N GLN A 286 11.77 -12.47 11.07
CA GLN A 286 12.69 -11.36 11.35
C GLN A 286 12.31 -10.09 10.59
N ALA A 287 11.95 -10.20 9.32
CA ALA A 287 11.47 -9.10 8.50
C ALA A 287 10.22 -8.43 9.11
N VAL A 288 9.24 -9.24 9.51
CA VAL A 288 8.04 -8.76 10.22
C VAL A 288 8.42 -8.10 11.54
N THR A 289 9.32 -8.71 12.33
CA THR A 289 9.78 -8.15 13.62
C THR A 289 10.40 -6.77 13.46
N SER A 290 11.24 -6.60 12.45
CA SER A 290 11.93 -5.33 12.19
C SER A 290 11.00 -4.22 11.73
N SER A 291 9.88 -4.57 11.09
CA SER A 291 9.00 -3.62 10.40
C SER A 291 7.67 -3.37 11.12
N ILE A 292 7.21 -4.29 11.99
CA ILE A 292 5.86 -4.22 12.57
C ILE A 292 5.59 -2.95 13.37
N GLY A 293 6.65 -2.35 13.94
CA GLY A 293 6.56 -1.10 14.71
C GLY A 293 6.05 0.10 13.92
N MET A 294 6.16 0.07 12.58
CA MET A 294 5.73 1.16 11.72
C MET A 294 4.20 1.33 11.67
N PHE A 295 3.44 0.24 11.85
CA PHE A 295 1.99 0.28 11.75
C PHE A 295 1.37 1.00 12.95
N ASN A 296 0.37 1.85 12.69
CA ASN A 296 -0.47 2.38 13.74
C ASN A 296 -1.57 1.39 14.14
N GLY A 297 -2.36 1.69 15.16
CA GLY A 297 -3.42 0.79 15.63
C GLY A 297 -4.84 1.30 15.35
N ASP A 298 -4.97 2.51 14.84
CA ASP A 298 -6.25 3.23 14.73
C ASP A 298 -6.65 3.58 13.28
N GLY A 299 -5.72 3.51 12.35
CA GLY A 299 -5.96 3.86 10.95
C GLY A 299 -5.99 5.36 10.68
N LEU A 300 -5.72 6.21 11.69
CA LEU A 300 -5.82 7.66 11.58
C LEU A 300 -4.57 8.27 10.95
N MET A 301 -4.80 9.24 10.06
CA MET A 301 -3.74 10.11 9.56
C MET A 301 -3.36 11.13 10.63
N LYS A 302 -2.07 11.25 10.93
CA LYS A 302 -1.52 12.30 11.77
C LYS A 302 -1.24 13.56 10.96
N ALA A 303 -1.92 14.66 11.32
CA ALA A 303 -1.87 15.89 10.53
C ALA A 303 -0.45 16.52 10.46
N ASP A 304 0.34 16.39 11.51
CA ASP A 304 1.75 16.82 11.52
C ASP A 304 2.60 15.96 10.59
N GLY A 305 2.32 14.67 10.53
CA GLY A 305 2.94 13.75 9.57
C GLY A 305 2.61 14.11 8.12
N ALA A 306 1.33 14.35 7.80
CA ALA A 306 0.91 14.79 6.47
C ALA A 306 1.60 16.09 6.04
N LYS A 307 1.75 17.05 6.96
CA LYS A 307 2.51 18.29 6.72
C LYS A 307 3.98 18.00 6.42
N ASN A 308 4.59 17.07 7.17
CA ASN A 308 6.00 16.70 6.93
C ASN A 308 6.18 15.99 5.57
N VAL A 309 5.23 15.15 5.13
CA VAL A 309 5.27 14.56 3.77
C VAL A 309 5.28 15.67 2.71
N LEU A 310 4.40 16.66 2.83
CA LEU A 310 4.38 17.81 1.91
C LEU A 310 5.69 18.61 1.98
N GLU A 311 6.26 18.81 3.16
CA GLU A 311 7.56 19.48 3.32
C GLU A 311 8.66 18.74 2.60
N VAL A 312 8.75 17.42 2.79
CA VAL A 312 9.73 16.56 2.12
C VAL A 312 9.59 16.64 0.59
N LEU A 313 8.38 16.47 0.06
CA LEU A 313 8.13 16.54 -1.38
C LEU A 313 8.47 17.92 -1.96
N SER A 314 8.21 18.99 -1.22
CA SER A 314 8.46 20.37 -1.68
C SER A 314 9.93 20.68 -1.92
N GLN A 315 10.86 19.89 -1.37
CA GLN A 315 12.29 20.14 -1.50
C GLN A 315 12.89 19.62 -2.80
N PHE A 316 12.32 18.55 -3.37
CA PHE A 316 12.92 17.89 -4.55
C PHE A 316 11.92 17.67 -5.69
N SER A 317 10.65 17.31 -5.38
CA SER A 317 9.68 16.88 -6.41
C SER A 317 9.39 18.00 -7.41
N PRO A 318 9.58 17.78 -8.71
CA PRO A 318 9.28 18.80 -9.72
C PRO A 318 7.80 19.18 -9.76
N ASN A 319 6.92 18.31 -9.28
CA ASN A 319 5.48 18.55 -9.23
C ASN A 319 5.06 19.43 -8.05
N VAL A 320 5.78 19.35 -6.90
CA VAL A 320 5.43 20.01 -5.64
C VAL A 320 6.33 21.21 -5.34
N LYS A 321 7.61 21.15 -5.75
CA LYS A 321 8.58 22.24 -5.55
C LYS A 321 8.10 23.54 -6.19
N GLY A 322 8.02 24.59 -5.38
CA GLY A 322 7.47 25.89 -5.80
C GLY A 322 5.94 25.95 -5.90
N LYS A 323 5.25 24.87 -5.61
CA LYS A 323 3.78 24.77 -5.60
C LYS A 323 3.22 24.31 -4.24
N LYS A 324 4.05 24.25 -3.21
CA LYS A 324 3.67 23.75 -1.87
C LYS A 324 2.40 24.42 -1.34
N ASP A 325 2.29 25.73 -1.47
CA ASP A 325 1.15 26.51 -0.98
C ASP A 325 -0.15 26.31 -1.75
N SER A 326 -0.09 25.67 -2.92
CA SER A 326 -1.27 25.27 -3.72
C SER A 326 -1.81 23.89 -3.32
N VAL A 327 -1.08 23.12 -2.51
CA VAL A 327 -1.52 21.83 -2.03
C VAL A 327 -2.46 21.97 -0.85
N ASP A 328 -3.68 21.48 -1.00
CA ASP A 328 -4.68 21.42 0.06
C ASP A 328 -4.65 20.02 0.71
N LEU A 329 -3.97 19.89 1.84
CA LEU A 329 -3.84 18.62 2.55
C LEU A 329 -5.19 18.00 2.94
N SER A 330 -6.23 18.82 3.17
CA SER A 330 -7.57 18.31 3.52
C SER A 330 -8.22 17.51 2.39
N LYS A 331 -7.68 17.65 1.17
CA LYS A 331 -8.11 16.90 -0.02
C LYS A 331 -7.24 15.68 -0.33
N THR A 332 -6.21 15.40 0.47
CA THR A 332 -5.29 14.28 0.26
C THR A 332 -5.58 13.09 1.19
N TYR A 333 -6.35 13.30 2.23
CA TYR A 333 -6.81 12.26 3.13
C TYR A 333 -8.14 12.62 3.79
N THR A 334 -8.81 11.61 4.35
CA THR A 334 -9.99 11.79 5.21
C THR A 334 -9.91 10.83 6.40
N THR A 335 -10.32 11.30 7.58
CA THR A 335 -10.44 10.49 8.80
C THR A 335 -11.88 10.05 9.09
N THR A 336 -12.83 10.53 8.29
CA THR A 336 -14.28 10.37 8.51
C THR A 336 -14.70 8.91 8.71
N PHE A 337 -14.08 7.98 7.99
CA PHE A 337 -14.46 6.56 8.06
C PHE A 337 -13.79 5.86 9.26
N VAL A 338 -12.52 6.13 9.51
CA VAL A 338 -11.78 5.51 10.62
C VAL A 338 -12.24 6.03 11.98
N GLU A 339 -12.65 7.29 12.10
CA GLU A 339 -13.24 7.87 13.31
C GLU A 339 -14.52 7.14 13.74
N LYS A 340 -15.33 6.70 12.80
CA LYS A 340 -16.54 5.92 13.09
C LYS A 340 -16.20 4.51 13.63
N VAL A 341 -15.08 3.92 13.19
CA VAL A 341 -14.61 2.62 13.71
C VAL A 341 -14.13 2.74 15.16
N ALA A 342 -13.54 3.88 15.54
CA ALA A 342 -13.07 4.11 16.90
C ALA A 342 -14.22 4.22 17.91
N ALA A 343 -15.39 4.68 17.46
CA ALA A 343 -16.58 4.88 18.29
C ALA A 343 -17.42 3.61 18.49
N SER A 344 -17.18 2.55 17.72
CA SER A 344 -17.84 1.25 17.84
C SER A 344 -16.97 0.23 18.57
#